data_969d08b71c170d625f6cb9c322b7d48c
#
_entry.id   969d08b71c170d625f6cb9c322b7d48c
#
_cell.length_a   1.000
_cell.length_b   1.000
_cell.length_c   1.000
_cell.angle_alpha   90.00
_cell.angle_beta   90.00
_cell.angle_gamma   90.00
#
_symmetry.space_group_name_H-M   'P 1'
#
loop_
_entity.id
_entity.type
_entity.pdbx_description
1 polymer ?
#
loop_
_entity_poly.entity_id
_entity_poly.type
_entity_poly.pdbx_seq_one_letter_code
_entity_poly.pdbx_strand_id
1 'polypeptide(L)'
;MTTSYVAVDLETTGIGTKREKITEIGMVKVVDGTVVDTYHTLVNPYREIPERVVELTGITDEMVKDAPGIEELLPSVVAFCDGFPLLGHQVIFDFGFLTQATVNAKMKFEKDGIDTLKLCRYLMPGPEKKNLGAACAYFGITPDTAHRALSDAMSAHLLYQKLMEQFGEARSELFEAKKLVFKAKKERPATKRQKEHLQDLLKYHRIESAVHIDKLSGNEISRMIDHIIFTYGRVPESAGGRKGKTAAGQSAVPRLFPESR
;
A
#
# COMPACT_ATOMS: atom_id res chain seq x y z
N MET A 1 -0.62 25.95 14.45
CA MET A 1 -1.00 24.51 14.59
C MET A 1 -2.06 24.14 13.56
N THR A 2 -1.94 23.00 12.94
CA THR A 2 -2.87 22.55 11.89
C THR A 2 -4.04 21.79 12.51
N THR A 3 -5.24 22.32 12.41
CA THR A 3 -6.48 21.74 12.98
C THR A 3 -7.40 21.10 11.94
N SER A 4 -7.12 21.35 10.65
CA SER A 4 -7.87 20.77 9.52
C SER A 4 -6.95 19.97 8.63
N TYR A 5 -7.26 18.69 8.39
CA TYR A 5 -6.42 17.72 7.66
C TYR A 5 -7.22 16.48 7.25
N VAL A 6 -6.61 15.65 6.44
CA VAL A 6 -7.09 14.27 6.18
C VAL A 6 -6.11 13.31 6.84
N ALA A 7 -6.56 12.59 7.89
CA ALA A 7 -5.82 11.46 8.41
C ALA A 7 -5.93 10.28 7.43
N VAL A 8 -4.82 9.64 7.13
CA VAL A 8 -4.72 8.56 6.15
C VAL A 8 -3.91 7.40 6.71
N ASP A 9 -4.37 6.21 6.40
CA ASP A 9 -3.63 4.97 6.58
C ASP A 9 -3.97 4.01 5.44
N LEU A 10 -2.99 3.22 5.00
CA LEU A 10 -3.10 2.27 3.91
C LEU A 10 -2.64 0.89 4.34
N GLU A 11 -3.44 -0.13 4.03
CA GLU A 11 -2.92 -1.49 4.03
C GLU A 11 -2.38 -1.84 2.65
N THR A 12 -1.29 -2.61 2.62
CA THR A 12 -0.55 -2.89 1.39
C THR A 12 -0.04 -4.33 1.37
N THR A 13 0.27 -4.85 0.19
CA THR A 13 0.89 -6.19 0.06
C THR A 13 2.32 -6.27 0.62
N GLY A 14 2.88 -5.14 1.08
CA GLY A 14 4.22 -5.05 1.67
C GLY A 14 4.75 -3.60 1.65
N ILE A 15 6.00 -3.40 2.06
CA ILE A 15 6.55 -2.07 2.38
C ILE A 15 7.13 -1.28 1.20
N GLY A 16 7.26 -1.86 0.03
CA GLY A 16 7.97 -1.25 -1.09
C GLY A 16 7.07 -0.60 -2.14
N THR A 17 6.89 0.71 -2.14
CA THR A 17 6.02 1.47 -3.07
C THR A 17 6.17 1.16 -4.57
N LYS A 18 7.33 0.61 -5.00
CA LYS A 18 7.60 0.21 -6.39
C LYS A 18 7.20 -1.23 -6.72
N ARG A 19 6.94 -2.04 -5.72
CA ARG A 19 6.70 -3.47 -5.90
C ARG A 19 5.35 -3.88 -5.34
N GLU A 20 4.97 -3.26 -4.25
CA GLU A 20 3.79 -3.61 -3.50
C GLU A 20 2.59 -2.78 -3.93
N LYS A 21 1.41 -3.25 -3.60
CA LYS A 21 0.13 -2.67 -4.01
C LYS A 21 -0.70 -2.35 -2.78
N ILE A 22 -1.57 -1.35 -2.89
CA ILE A 22 -2.56 -1.02 -1.87
C ILE A 22 -3.65 -2.10 -1.87
N THR A 23 -4.08 -2.50 -0.68
CA THR A 23 -5.16 -3.46 -0.45
C THR A 23 -6.36 -2.86 0.29
N GLU A 24 -6.14 -1.79 1.07
CA GLU A 24 -7.20 -1.04 1.75
C GLU A 24 -6.79 0.43 1.87
N ILE A 25 -7.77 1.34 1.80
CA ILE A 25 -7.60 2.77 2.03
C ILE A 25 -8.55 3.19 3.14
N GLY A 26 -8.01 3.84 4.18
CA GLY A 26 -8.77 4.47 5.25
C GLY A 26 -8.40 5.93 5.37
N MET A 27 -9.40 6.83 5.33
CA MET A 27 -9.17 8.26 5.51
C MET A 27 -10.25 8.89 6.37
N VAL A 28 -9.84 9.85 7.18
CA VAL A 28 -10.72 10.63 8.08
C VAL A 28 -10.49 12.11 7.81
N LYS A 29 -11.51 12.81 7.33
CA LYS A 29 -11.46 14.24 7.11
C LYS A 29 -11.82 14.99 8.38
N VAL A 30 -10.93 15.87 8.80
CA VAL A 30 -11.07 16.68 10.01
C VAL A 30 -11.04 18.15 9.63
N VAL A 31 -12.02 18.90 10.11
CA VAL A 31 -12.10 20.35 9.97
C VAL A 31 -12.21 20.95 11.37
N ASP A 32 -11.29 21.85 11.69
CA ASP A 32 -11.20 22.52 13.00
C ASP A 32 -11.30 21.54 14.17
N GLY A 33 -10.56 20.43 14.07
CA GLY A 33 -10.50 19.39 15.11
C GLY A 33 -11.69 18.43 15.13
N THR A 34 -12.71 18.64 14.29
CA THR A 34 -13.91 17.79 14.24
C THR A 34 -13.89 16.89 13.02
N VAL A 35 -14.19 15.60 13.20
CA VAL A 35 -14.38 14.65 12.10
C VAL A 35 -15.64 15.01 11.35
N VAL A 36 -15.52 15.31 10.06
CA VAL A 36 -16.65 15.71 9.20
C VAL A 36 -16.99 14.67 8.13
N ASP A 37 -16.04 13.81 7.75
CA ASP A 37 -16.24 12.78 6.73
C ASP A 37 -15.25 11.64 6.87
N THR A 38 -15.56 10.48 6.31
CA THR A 38 -14.69 9.32 6.26
C THR A 38 -14.71 8.69 4.87
N TYR A 39 -13.58 8.14 4.45
CA TYR A 39 -13.46 7.37 3.23
C TYR A 39 -12.84 6.01 3.55
N HIS A 40 -13.51 4.94 3.17
CA HIS A 40 -13.02 3.59 3.40
C HIS A 40 -13.34 2.69 2.20
N THR A 41 -12.35 1.94 1.72
CA THR A 41 -12.55 0.96 0.66
C THR A 41 -11.44 -0.09 0.64
N LEU A 42 -11.80 -1.32 0.32
CA LEU A 42 -10.86 -2.34 -0.12
C LEU A 42 -10.40 -2.02 -1.56
N VAL A 43 -9.21 -2.47 -1.90
CA VAL A 43 -8.58 -2.26 -3.21
C VAL A 43 -8.08 -3.60 -3.74
N ASN A 44 -8.46 -3.93 -4.97
CA ASN A 44 -7.90 -5.11 -5.62
C ASN A 44 -6.45 -4.86 -6.05
N PRO A 45 -5.47 -5.57 -5.48
CA PRO A 45 -4.06 -5.41 -5.84
C PRO A 45 -3.71 -6.10 -7.17
N TYR A 46 -4.65 -6.86 -7.77
CA TYR A 46 -4.46 -7.71 -8.95
C TYR A 46 -3.31 -8.71 -8.83
N ARG A 47 -2.99 -9.11 -7.61
CA ARG A 47 -1.96 -10.09 -7.26
C ARG A 47 -2.27 -10.74 -5.92
N GLU A 48 -1.68 -11.89 -5.67
CA GLU A 48 -1.79 -12.58 -4.39
C GLU A 48 -1.25 -11.74 -3.23
N ILE A 49 -1.96 -11.72 -2.11
CA ILE A 49 -1.56 -11.05 -0.88
C ILE A 49 -0.66 -12.04 -0.10
N PRO A 50 0.58 -11.65 0.28
CA PRO A 50 1.46 -12.55 1.05
C PRO A 50 0.83 -12.99 2.37
N GLU A 51 1.01 -14.26 2.76
CA GLU A 51 0.40 -14.84 3.96
C GLU A 51 0.67 -14.03 5.23
N ARG A 52 1.91 -13.55 5.40
CA ARG A 52 2.28 -12.68 6.53
C ARG A 52 1.49 -11.37 6.58
N VAL A 53 1.06 -10.85 5.40
CA VAL A 53 0.22 -9.64 5.33
C VAL A 53 -1.21 -9.98 5.70
N VAL A 54 -1.72 -11.13 5.22
CA VAL A 54 -3.03 -11.66 5.63
C VAL A 54 -3.08 -11.88 7.14
N GLU A 55 -2.05 -12.46 7.73
CA GLU A 55 -1.94 -12.66 9.19
C GLU A 55 -1.95 -11.33 9.96
N LEU A 56 -1.32 -10.29 9.41
CA LEU A 56 -1.22 -8.97 10.03
C LEU A 56 -2.52 -8.18 9.93
N THR A 57 -3.10 -8.11 8.72
CA THR A 57 -4.21 -7.19 8.39
C THR A 57 -5.58 -7.87 8.41
N GLY A 58 -5.60 -9.20 8.31
CA GLY A 58 -6.82 -9.99 8.10
C GLY A 58 -7.41 -9.86 6.69
N ILE A 59 -6.76 -9.11 5.77
CA ILE A 59 -7.27 -8.90 4.41
C ILE A 59 -6.81 -10.08 3.54
N THR A 60 -7.77 -10.83 3.03
CA THR A 60 -7.54 -11.99 2.16
C THR A 60 -7.78 -11.66 0.69
N ASP A 61 -7.25 -12.50 -0.22
CA ASP A 61 -7.50 -12.39 -1.66
C ASP A 61 -9.00 -12.44 -1.99
N GLU A 62 -9.76 -13.25 -1.26
CA GLU A 62 -11.21 -13.36 -1.44
C GLU A 62 -11.94 -12.05 -1.11
N MET A 63 -11.47 -11.30 -0.10
CA MET A 63 -12.08 -10.02 0.28
C MET A 63 -11.86 -8.93 -0.78
N VAL A 64 -10.76 -8.96 -1.49
CA VAL A 64 -10.39 -7.91 -2.45
C VAL A 64 -10.67 -8.27 -3.92
N LYS A 65 -11.07 -9.49 -4.23
CA LYS A 65 -11.22 -9.98 -5.61
C LYS A 65 -12.20 -9.16 -6.45
N ASP A 66 -13.30 -8.71 -5.85
CA ASP A 66 -14.36 -7.92 -6.49
C ASP A 66 -14.24 -6.43 -6.17
N ALA A 67 -13.20 -6.01 -5.44
CA ALA A 67 -12.96 -4.61 -5.15
C ALA A 67 -12.41 -3.88 -6.39
N PRO A 68 -12.64 -2.56 -6.51
CA PRO A 68 -12.06 -1.76 -7.58
C PRO A 68 -10.54 -1.70 -7.48
N GLY A 69 -9.86 -1.55 -8.61
CA GLY A 69 -8.43 -1.29 -8.65
C GLY A 69 -8.11 0.15 -8.24
N ILE A 70 -6.85 0.39 -7.85
CA ILE A 70 -6.43 1.72 -7.39
C ILE A 70 -6.68 2.81 -8.43
N GLU A 71 -6.52 2.50 -9.73
CA GLU A 71 -6.73 3.46 -10.82
C GLU A 71 -8.16 4.00 -10.87
N GLU A 72 -9.15 3.19 -10.50
CA GLU A 72 -10.56 3.54 -10.46
C GLU A 72 -10.89 4.44 -9.26
N LEU A 73 -10.14 4.29 -8.16
CA LEU A 73 -10.34 5.01 -6.90
C LEU A 73 -9.60 6.35 -6.84
N LEU A 74 -8.51 6.52 -7.61
CA LEU A 74 -7.68 7.73 -7.53
C LEU A 74 -8.44 9.05 -7.67
N PRO A 75 -9.43 9.21 -8.59
CA PRO A 75 -10.16 10.47 -8.66
C PRO A 75 -10.88 10.84 -7.37
N SER A 76 -11.53 9.88 -6.71
CA SER A 76 -12.22 10.11 -5.43
C SER A 76 -11.25 10.31 -4.27
N VAL A 77 -10.14 9.56 -4.22
CA VAL A 77 -9.07 9.71 -3.22
C VAL A 77 -8.44 11.10 -3.30
N VAL A 78 -8.09 11.55 -4.50
CA VAL A 78 -7.50 12.88 -4.70
C VAL A 78 -8.48 13.99 -4.33
N ALA A 79 -9.75 13.86 -4.73
CA ALA A 79 -10.81 14.81 -4.40
C ALA A 79 -11.10 14.84 -2.88
N PHE A 80 -11.08 13.69 -2.20
CA PHE A 80 -11.25 13.63 -0.76
C PHE A 80 -10.15 14.37 -0.01
N CYS A 81 -8.91 14.32 -0.50
CA CYS A 81 -7.76 15.01 0.09
C CYS A 81 -7.60 16.47 -0.37
N ASP A 82 -8.43 16.97 -1.29
CA ASP A 82 -8.23 18.29 -1.87
C ASP A 82 -8.34 19.42 -0.84
N GLY A 83 -7.43 20.39 -0.91
CA GLY A 83 -7.36 21.52 0.02
C GLY A 83 -6.83 21.21 1.42
N PHE A 84 -6.56 19.95 1.77
CA PHE A 84 -6.12 19.55 3.11
C PHE A 84 -4.71 18.92 3.09
N PRO A 85 -3.88 19.19 4.12
CA PRO A 85 -2.69 18.42 4.39
C PRO A 85 -3.05 17.00 4.85
N LEU A 86 -2.11 16.06 4.70
CA LEU A 86 -2.28 14.70 5.21
C LEU A 86 -1.78 14.60 6.66
N LEU A 87 -2.39 13.71 7.43
CA LEU A 87 -1.89 13.28 8.73
C LEU A 87 -1.76 11.76 8.71
N GLY A 88 -0.72 11.21 9.33
CA GLY A 88 -0.56 9.76 9.45
C GLY A 88 0.56 9.39 10.41
N HIS A 89 0.60 8.13 10.79
CA HIS A 89 1.67 7.59 11.61
C HIS A 89 2.78 7.02 10.73
N GLN A 90 3.80 7.81 10.42
CA GLN A 90 4.78 7.64 9.33
C GLN A 90 4.16 7.99 7.96
N VAL A 91 3.44 9.10 7.89
CA VAL A 91 2.65 9.55 6.73
C VAL A 91 3.40 9.51 5.39
N ILE A 92 4.73 9.53 5.40
CA ILE A 92 5.53 9.44 4.17
C ILE A 92 5.37 8.07 3.47
N PHE A 93 5.01 7.02 4.21
CA PHE A 93 4.72 5.70 3.66
C PHE A 93 3.45 5.75 2.80
N ASP A 94 2.35 6.21 3.37
CA ASP A 94 1.04 6.31 2.71
C ASP A 94 1.09 7.30 1.54
N PHE A 95 1.68 8.47 1.77
CA PHE A 95 1.93 9.47 0.73
C PHE A 95 2.75 8.90 -0.42
N GLY A 96 3.74 8.05 -0.13
CA GLY A 96 4.57 7.39 -1.14
C GLY A 96 3.77 6.47 -2.07
N PHE A 97 2.89 5.64 -1.52
CA PHE A 97 2.01 4.76 -2.30
C PHE A 97 1.01 5.56 -3.13
N LEU A 98 0.33 6.54 -2.54
CA LEU A 98 -0.62 7.40 -3.27
C LEU A 98 0.08 8.22 -4.37
N THR A 99 1.27 8.76 -4.09
CA THR A 99 2.04 9.50 -5.09
C THR A 99 2.51 8.59 -6.23
N GLN A 100 2.95 7.36 -5.93
CA GLN A 100 3.32 6.41 -6.97
C GLN A 100 2.12 6.04 -7.86
N ALA A 101 0.95 5.81 -7.26
CA ALA A 101 -0.28 5.50 -8.00
C ALA A 101 -0.74 6.69 -8.86
N THR A 102 -0.76 7.90 -8.32
CA THR A 102 -1.16 9.12 -9.07
C THR A 102 -0.18 9.45 -10.21
N VAL A 103 1.13 9.27 -10.02
CA VAL A 103 2.14 9.44 -11.09
C VAL A 103 1.92 8.42 -12.22
N ASN A 104 1.59 7.17 -11.88
CA ASN A 104 1.25 6.16 -12.88
C ASN A 104 -0.01 6.55 -13.69
N ALA A 105 -1.02 7.11 -13.02
CA ALA A 105 -2.26 7.62 -13.62
C ALA A 105 -2.14 9.01 -14.28
N LYS A 106 -0.96 9.64 -14.26
CA LYS A 106 -0.69 11.02 -14.76
C LYS A 106 -1.50 12.09 -14.02
N MET A 107 -1.82 11.86 -12.78
CA MET A 107 -2.47 12.83 -11.88
C MET A 107 -1.42 13.53 -11.01
N LYS A 108 -1.74 14.74 -10.53
CA LYS A 108 -0.93 15.46 -9.54
C LYS A 108 -1.42 15.12 -8.13
N PHE A 109 -0.49 14.90 -7.22
CA PHE A 109 -0.78 14.70 -5.81
C PHE A 109 0.37 15.27 -4.96
N GLU A 110 0.35 16.58 -4.78
CA GLU A 110 1.31 17.31 -3.95
C GLU A 110 0.63 17.68 -2.65
N LYS A 111 1.22 17.32 -1.51
CA LYS A 111 0.63 17.52 -0.18
C LYS A 111 1.68 17.98 0.81
N ASP A 112 1.23 18.78 1.76
CA ASP A 112 1.86 18.94 3.05
C ASP A 112 1.38 17.83 3.97
N GLY A 113 2.11 17.54 5.04
CA GLY A 113 1.70 16.50 5.97
C GLY A 113 2.24 16.66 7.37
N ILE A 114 1.58 15.98 8.28
CA ILE A 114 1.89 15.89 9.70
C ILE A 114 2.17 14.43 10.03
N ASP A 115 3.27 14.15 10.68
CA ASP A 115 3.72 12.78 10.99
C ASP A 115 3.67 12.53 12.49
N THR A 116 2.65 11.81 12.96
CA THR A 116 2.47 11.51 14.38
C THR A 116 3.58 10.64 14.96
N LEU A 117 4.25 9.79 14.14
CA LEU A 117 5.44 9.06 14.59
C LEU A 117 6.60 10.00 14.93
N LYS A 118 6.81 11.05 14.12
CA LYS A 118 7.82 12.07 14.42
C LYS A 118 7.46 12.84 15.67
N LEU A 119 6.19 13.23 15.83
CA LEU A 119 5.72 13.88 17.07
C LEU A 119 5.99 13.00 18.28
N CYS A 120 5.65 11.72 18.25
CA CYS A 120 5.92 10.78 19.33
C CYS A 120 7.42 10.66 19.65
N ARG A 121 8.30 10.70 18.63
CA ARG A 121 9.76 10.67 18.85
C ARG A 121 10.28 11.90 19.58
N TYR A 122 9.65 13.05 19.42
CA TYR A 122 10.04 14.30 20.10
C TYR A 122 9.39 14.46 21.47
N LEU A 123 8.17 13.98 21.65
CA LEU A 123 7.31 14.34 22.79
C LEU A 123 7.14 13.20 23.80
N MET A 124 7.25 11.94 23.38
CA MET A 124 7.18 10.81 24.31
C MET A 124 8.53 10.48 24.95
N PRO A 125 8.56 9.92 26.18
CA PRO A 125 9.77 9.46 26.82
C PRO A 125 10.60 8.49 25.96
N GLY A 126 11.92 8.55 26.08
CA GLY A 126 12.87 7.77 25.26
C GLY A 126 12.61 6.27 25.21
N PRO A 127 12.41 5.57 26.36
CA PRO A 127 12.25 4.11 26.39
C PRO A 127 10.92 3.60 25.84
N GLU A 128 9.90 4.45 25.69
CA GLU A 128 8.58 4.05 25.21
C GLU A 128 8.61 3.69 23.72
N LYS A 129 7.86 2.63 23.34
CA LYS A 129 7.65 2.28 21.94
C LYS A 129 6.79 3.34 21.26
N LYS A 130 7.07 3.64 19.98
CA LYS A 130 6.43 4.72 19.24
C LYS A 130 5.67 4.25 18.00
N ASN A 131 5.45 2.92 17.83
CA ASN A 131 4.48 2.47 16.85
C ASN A 131 3.07 2.92 17.25
N LEU A 132 2.13 2.97 16.31
CA LEU A 132 0.80 3.54 16.51
C LEU A 132 0.10 2.93 17.72
N GLY A 133 0.02 1.59 17.80
CA GLY A 133 -0.64 0.91 18.89
C GLY A 133 -0.03 1.21 20.27
N ALA A 134 1.31 1.21 20.37
CA ALA A 134 1.99 1.54 21.64
C ALA A 134 1.81 3.02 22.04
N ALA A 135 1.87 3.94 21.06
CA ALA A 135 1.61 5.34 21.30
C ALA A 135 0.16 5.60 21.72
N CYS A 136 -0.80 4.98 21.06
CA CYS A 136 -2.21 5.03 21.45
C CYS A 136 -2.42 4.52 22.88
N ALA A 137 -1.86 3.36 23.21
CA ALA A 137 -1.95 2.78 24.56
C ALA A 137 -1.35 3.71 25.62
N TYR A 138 -0.21 4.34 25.34
CA TYR A 138 0.44 5.31 26.24
C TYR A 138 -0.47 6.51 26.54
N PHE A 139 -1.22 6.99 25.56
CA PHE A 139 -2.15 8.11 25.71
C PHE A 139 -3.58 7.68 26.06
N GLY A 140 -3.82 6.40 26.38
CA GLY A 140 -5.14 5.88 26.77
C GLY A 140 -6.15 5.83 25.62
N ILE A 141 -5.70 5.72 24.39
CA ILE A 141 -6.52 5.57 23.19
C ILE A 141 -6.67 4.08 22.89
N THR A 142 -7.91 3.60 22.81
CA THR A 142 -8.22 2.21 22.42
C THR A 142 -8.73 2.18 20.98
N PRO A 143 -8.00 1.60 20.02
CA PRO A 143 -8.51 1.41 18.66
C PRO A 143 -9.68 0.43 18.63
N ASP A 144 -10.65 0.64 17.73
CA ASP A 144 -11.74 -0.31 17.52
C ASP A 144 -11.22 -1.63 16.94
N THR A 145 -10.35 -1.58 15.95
CA THR A 145 -9.72 -2.73 15.30
C THR A 145 -8.35 -2.32 14.78
N ALA A 146 -7.28 -2.88 15.32
CA ALA A 146 -5.93 -2.63 14.81
C ALA A 146 -5.71 -3.30 13.43
N HIS A 147 -4.81 -2.73 12.63
CA HIS A 147 -4.46 -3.20 11.28
C HIS A 147 -5.66 -3.22 10.32
N ARG A 148 -6.50 -2.20 10.42
CA ARG A 148 -7.53 -1.84 9.46
C ARG A 148 -7.41 -0.36 9.17
N ALA A 149 -7.23 -0.02 7.91
CA ALA A 149 -6.82 1.32 7.47
C ALA A 149 -7.68 2.45 8.05
N LEU A 150 -9.02 2.32 8.09
CA LEU A 150 -9.88 3.37 8.66
C LEU A 150 -9.69 3.51 10.18
N SER A 151 -9.54 2.40 10.90
CA SER A 151 -9.32 2.39 12.35
C SER A 151 -7.96 2.99 12.70
N ASP A 152 -6.93 2.70 11.91
CA ASP A 152 -5.58 3.22 12.13
C ASP A 152 -5.47 4.71 11.74
N ALA A 153 -6.16 5.15 10.68
CA ALA A 153 -6.32 6.58 10.37
C ALA A 153 -7.04 7.34 11.51
N MET A 154 -8.11 6.77 12.07
CA MET A 154 -8.82 7.33 13.23
C MET A 154 -7.93 7.36 14.47
N SER A 155 -7.16 6.30 14.71
CA SER A 155 -6.21 6.23 15.82
C SER A 155 -5.10 7.28 15.70
N ALA A 156 -4.58 7.51 14.49
CA ALA A 156 -3.61 8.56 14.22
C ALA A 156 -4.20 9.96 14.45
N HIS A 157 -5.48 10.18 14.07
CA HIS A 157 -6.20 11.42 14.38
C HIS A 157 -6.33 11.64 15.89
N LEU A 158 -6.84 10.66 16.64
CA LEU A 158 -7.01 10.78 18.10
C LEU A 158 -5.67 10.99 18.82
N LEU A 159 -4.63 10.28 18.39
CA LEU A 159 -3.26 10.47 18.91
C LEU A 159 -2.76 11.89 18.67
N TYR A 160 -2.97 12.43 17.47
CA TYR A 160 -2.60 13.79 17.15
C TYR A 160 -3.34 14.82 18.03
N GLN A 161 -4.64 14.64 18.26
CA GLN A 161 -5.41 15.50 19.16
C GLN A 161 -4.87 15.46 20.59
N LYS A 162 -4.54 14.27 21.11
CA LYS A 162 -3.94 14.12 22.46
C LYS A 162 -2.58 14.79 22.57
N LEU A 163 -1.73 14.63 21.55
CA LEU A 163 -0.43 15.30 21.50
C LEU A 163 -0.59 16.81 21.43
N MET A 164 -1.56 17.32 20.64
CA MET A 164 -1.86 18.76 20.55
C MET A 164 -2.40 19.32 21.86
N GLU A 165 -3.32 18.61 22.53
CA GLU A 165 -3.85 18.99 23.83
C GLU A 165 -2.75 19.13 24.89
N GLN A 166 -1.82 18.18 24.92
CA GLN A 166 -0.79 18.11 25.96
C GLN A 166 0.42 19.00 25.69
N PHE A 167 0.83 19.17 24.42
CA PHE A 167 2.08 19.80 24.05
C PHE A 167 1.96 20.99 23.10
N GLY A 168 0.76 21.22 22.54
CA GLY A 168 0.56 22.20 21.49
C GLY A 168 0.90 23.64 21.88
N GLU A 169 0.58 24.05 23.11
CA GLU A 169 0.89 25.38 23.61
C GLU A 169 2.42 25.60 23.72
N ALA A 170 3.14 24.62 24.28
CA ALA A 170 4.58 24.70 24.50
C ALA A 170 5.42 24.47 23.23
N ARG A 171 4.91 23.74 22.24
CA ARG A 171 5.66 23.27 21.07
C ARG A 171 4.86 23.39 19.77
N SER A 172 4.17 24.53 19.58
CA SER A 172 3.27 24.76 18.45
C SER A 172 3.91 24.53 17.07
N GLU A 173 5.22 24.79 16.94
CA GLU A 173 5.99 24.61 15.73
C GLU A 173 6.09 23.16 15.23
N LEU A 174 5.90 22.18 16.13
CA LEU A 174 5.90 20.77 15.77
C LEU A 174 4.60 20.33 15.10
N PHE A 175 3.52 21.07 15.33
CA PHE A 175 2.16 20.76 14.86
C PHE A 175 1.77 21.49 13.57
N GLU A 176 2.76 22.00 12.85
CA GLU A 176 2.59 22.59 11.52
C GLU A 176 2.80 21.54 10.43
N ALA A 177 1.91 21.54 9.44
CA ALA A 177 2.08 20.70 8.26
C ALA A 177 3.33 21.12 7.46
N LYS A 178 4.12 20.15 7.02
CA LYS A 178 5.36 20.39 6.25
C LYS A 178 5.28 19.65 4.93
N LYS A 179 5.88 20.22 3.89
CA LYS A 179 5.87 19.64 2.55
C LYS A 179 6.35 18.18 2.57
N LEU A 180 5.50 17.27 2.08
CA LEU A 180 5.89 15.89 1.86
C LEU A 180 6.64 15.77 0.53
N VAL A 181 7.76 15.07 0.56
CA VAL A 181 8.61 14.88 -0.64
C VAL A 181 8.83 13.40 -0.86
N PHE A 182 8.28 12.91 -1.97
CA PHE A 182 8.51 11.53 -2.42
C PHE A 182 8.83 11.54 -3.93
N LYS A 183 9.88 10.80 -4.32
CA LYS A 183 10.30 10.69 -5.72
C LYS A 183 9.68 9.45 -6.37
N ALA A 184 8.45 9.57 -6.82
CA ALA A 184 7.83 8.55 -7.64
C ALA A 184 8.45 8.50 -9.04
N LYS A 185 8.48 7.31 -9.61
CA LYS A 185 8.93 7.11 -11.00
C LYS A 185 7.81 6.39 -11.75
N LYS A 186 7.32 7.01 -12.82
CA LYS A 186 6.30 6.42 -13.67
C LYS A 186 6.72 5.04 -14.17
N GLU A 187 5.88 4.06 -13.96
CA GLU A 187 6.07 2.73 -14.48
C GLU A 187 5.74 2.68 -15.98
N ARG A 188 6.48 1.85 -16.70
CA ARG A 188 6.21 1.62 -18.11
C ARG A 188 5.15 0.53 -18.25
N PRO A 189 4.13 0.71 -19.10
CA PRO A 189 3.21 -0.35 -19.42
C PRO A 189 3.94 -1.59 -19.97
N ALA A 190 3.40 -2.76 -19.70
CA ALA A 190 3.93 -3.97 -20.29
C ALA A 190 3.71 -3.98 -21.81
N THR A 191 4.73 -4.40 -22.53
CA THR A 191 4.64 -4.60 -23.98
C THR A 191 3.85 -5.88 -24.29
N LYS A 192 3.24 -5.94 -25.47
CA LYS A 192 2.56 -7.16 -25.94
C LYS A 192 3.48 -8.38 -25.87
N ARG A 193 4.74 -8.24 -26.32
CA ARG A 193 5.73 -9.33 -26.29
C ARG A 193 6.04 -9.81 -24.88
N GLN A 194 6.10 -8.92 -23.89
CA GLN A 194 6.30 -9.32 -22.50
C GLN A 194 5.11 -10.11 -21.96
N LYS A 195 3.89 -9.67 -22.25
CA LYS A 195 2.67 -10.37 -21.84
C LYS A 195 2.59 -11.77 -22.46
N GLU A 196 2.80 -11.87 -23.77
CA GLU A 196 2.83 -13.15 -24.51
C GLU A 196 3.89 -14.09 -23.94
N HIS A 197 5.12 -13.60 -23.72
CA HIS A 197 6.20 -14.42 -23.16
C HIS A 197 5.87 -14.94 -21.75
N LEU A 198 5.26 -14.11 -20.89
CA LEU A 198 4.81 -14.56 -19.56
C LEU A 198 3.72 -15.62 -19.69
N GLN A 199 2.73 -15.43 -20.58
CA GLN A 199 1.67 -16.39 -20.81
C GLN A 199 2.20 -17.74 -21.31
N ASP A 200 3.18 -17.73 -22.22
CA ASP A 200 3.83 -18.95 -22.73
C ASP A 200 4.58 -19.71 -21.63
N LEU A 201 5.32 -18.98 -20.76
CA LEU A 201 6.01 -19.58 -19.63
C LEU A 201 5.03 -20.21 -18.62
N LEU A 202 3.97 -19.48 -18.25
CA LEU A 202 2.94 -19.98 -17.34
C LEU A 202 2.28 -21.26 -17.89
N LYS A 203 1.90 -21.23 -19.17
CA LYS A 203 1.29 -22.36 -19.87
C LYS A 203 2.24 -23.56 -19.96
N TYR A 204 3.50 -23.33 -20.35
CA TYR A 204 4.49 -24.38 -20.53
C TYR A 204 4.78 -25.11 -19.21
N HIS A 205 4.97 -24.35 -18.13
CA HIS A 205 5.27 -24.90 -16.81
C HIS A 205 4.01 -25.27 -16.00
N ARG A 206 2.80 -25.10 -16.59
CA ARG A 206 1.50 -25.36 -15.93
C ARG A 206 1.34 -24.64 -14.60
N ILE A 207 1.80 -23.39 -14.56
CA ILE A 207 1.68 -22.55 -13.37
C ILE A 207 0.30 -21.88 -13.39
N GLU A 208 -0.54 -22.19 -12.41
CA GLU A 208 -1.78 -21.46 -12.17
C GLU A 208 -1.45 -20.12 -11.54
N SER A 209 -2.02 -19.06 -12.06
CA SER A 209 -1.78 -17.71 -11.58
C SER A 209 -3.08 -16.94 -11.47
N ALA A 210 -3.37 -16.45 -10.27
CA ALA A 210 -4.47 -15.51 -10.01
C ALA A 210 -4.16 -14.07 -10.51
N VAL A 211 -2.99 -13.85 -11.12
CA VAL A 211 -2.52 -12.53 -11.52
C VAL A 211 -3.16 -12.08 -12.83
N HIS A 212 -3.74 -10.89 -12.82
CA HIS A 212 -4.28 -10.24 -14.02
C HIS A 212 -3.16 -9.63 -14.86
N ILE A 213 -2.62 -10.39 -15.83
CA ILE A 213 -1.45 -10.00 -16.66
C ILE A 213 -1.64 -8.64 -17.33
N ASP A 214 -2.88 -8.27 -17.69
CA ASP A 214 -3.18 -7.00 -18.34
C ASP A 214 -3.03 -5.79 -17.41
N LYS A 215 -3.08 -6.00 -16.12
CA LYS A 215 -2.93 -4.97 -15.08
C LYS A 215 -1.49 -4.80 -14.61
N LEU A 216 -0.55 -5.63 -15.08
CA LEU A 216 0.85 -5.58 -14.69
C LEU A 216 1.63 -4.55 -15.49
N SER A 217 2.58 -3.88 -14.82
CA SER A 217 3.61 -3.06 -15.47
C SER A 217 4.67 -3.94 -16.16
N GLY A 218 5.42 -3.34 -17.09
CA GLY A 218 6.51 -4.03 -17.77
C GLY A 218 7.60 -4.55 -16.82
N ASN A 219 7.83 -3.83 -15.71
CA ASN A 219 8.79 -4.24 -14.69
C ASN A 219 8.29 -5.44 -13.87
N GLU A 220 6.99 -5.50 -13.58
CA GLU A 220 6.39 -6.63 -12.87
C GLU A 220 6.46 -7.89 -13.74
N ILE A 221 6.05 -7.79 -15.00
CA ILE A 221 6.13 -8.92 -15.94
C ILE A 221 7.57 -9.40 -16.11
N SER A 222 8.55 -8.50 -16.26
CA SER A 222 9.95 -8.90 -16.38
C SER A 222 10.42 -9.67 -15.15
N ARG A 223 10.09 -9.21 -13.94
CA ARG A 223 10.47 -9.94 -12.71
C ARG A 223 9.80 -11.31 -12.60
N MET A 224 8.53 -11.43 -13.02
CA MET A 224 7.85 -12.73 -13.06
C MET A 224 8.50 -13.68 -14.06
N ILE A 225 8.82 -13.21 -15.26
CA ILE A 225 9.55 -13.99 -16.28
C ILE A 225 10.88 -14.47 -15.72
N ASP A 226 11.67 -13.56 -15.13
CA ASP A 226 12.98 -13.91 -14.56
C ASP A 226 12.85 -14.95 -13.43
N HIS A 227 11.84 -14.79 -12.56
CA HIS A 227 11.59 -15.75 -11.48
C HIS A 227 11.18 -17.14 -12.01
N ILE A 228 10.28 -17.19 -12.98
CA ILE A 228 9.84 -18.46 -13.59
C ILE A 228 11.02 -19.14 -14.28
N ILE A 229 11.81 -18.39 -15.06
CA ILE A 229 12.99 -18.95 -15.74
C ILE A 229 14.03 -19.46 -14.73
N PHE A 230 14.24 -18.73 -13.64
CA PHE A 230 15.18 -19.14 -12.60
C PHE A 230 14.72 -20.43 -11.89
N THR A 231 13.43 -20.56 -11.63
CA THR A 231 12.87 -21.67 -10.85
C THR A 231 12.60 -22.92 -11.69
N TYR A 232 12.11 -22.73 -12.92
CA TYR A 232 11.61 -23.83 -13.78
C TYR A 232 12.37 -23.99 -15.09
N GLY A 233 13.22 -23.06 -15.45
CA GLY A 233 13.94 -23.06 -16.72
C GLY A 233 13.23 -22.31 -17.84
N ARG A 234 13.93 -22.21 -18.99
CA ARG A 234 13.40 -21.58 -20.22
C ARG A 234 12.55 -22.55 -21.01
N VAL A 235 11.57 -22.02 -21.76
CA VAL A 235 10.90 -22.81 -22.79
C VAL A 235 11.90 -23.12 -23.90
N PRO A 236 12.12 -24.40 -24.27
CA PRO A 236 12.97 -24.75 -25.41
C PRO A 236 12.43 -24.19 -26.72
N GLU A 237 13.28 -23.67 -27.59
CA GLU A 237 12.90 -23.12 -28.91
C GLU A 237 12.13 -24.12 -29.80
N SER A 238 12.27 -25.40 -29.53
CA SER A 238 11.58 -26.49 -30.28
C SER A 238 10.15 -26.76 -29.83
N ALA A 239 9.65 -26.13 -28.76
CA ALA A 239 8.31 -26.41 -28.19
C ALA A 239 7.16 -25.69 -28.92
N GLY A 240 7.44 -24.84 -29.91
CA GLY A 240 6.44 -24.19 -30.79
C GLY A 240 5.66 -25.13 -31.73
N GLY A 241 5.90 -26.44 -31.68
CA GLY A 241 5.26 -27.40 -32.56
C GLY A 241 5.46 -28.86 -32.20
N ARG A 242 5.07 -29.31 -31.00
CA ARG A 242 4.75 -30.72 -30.71
C ARG A 242 4.47 -30.95 -29.25
N LYS A 243 3.38 -31.69 -28.95
CA LYS A 243 3.06 -32.22 -27.62
C LYS A 243 4.23 -33.09 -27.13
N GLY A 244 5.00 -32.60 -26.16
CA GLY A 244 6.15 -33.29 -25.57
C GLY A 244 5.89 -33.68 -24.12
N LYS A 245 6.35 -34.86 -23.76
CA LYS A 245 6.13 -35.66 -22.56
C LYS A 245 6.38 -34.92 -21.23
N THR A 246 5.50 -35.19 -20.29
CA THR A 246 5.51 -34.79 -18.88
C THR A 246 6.73 -35.31 -18.11
N ALA A 247 7.40 -34.42 -17.38
CA ALA A 247 8.15 -34.77 -16.18
C ALA A 247 7.20 -34.60 -14.96
N ALA A 248 6.89 -35.69 -14.31
CA ALA A 248 6.10 -35.72 -13.09
C ALA A 248 7.01 -35.35 -11.90
N GLY A 249 6.60 -34.43 -11.05
CA GLY A 249 7.31 -34.10 -9.83
C GLY A 249 6.68 -32.97 -9.04
N GLN A 250 5.92 -33.35 -8.05
CA GLN A 250 5.55 -32.65 -6.81
C GLN A 250 4.66 -31.39 -6.89
N SER A 251 3.48 -31.56 -6.32
CA SER A 251 2.43 -30.58 -6.07
C SER A 251 2.81 -29.66 -4.89
N ALA A 252 3.30 -28.48 -5.19
CA ALA A 252 3.12 -27.27 -4.37
C ALA A 252 2.81 -26.16 -5.37
N VAL A 253 1.71 -25.45 -5.18
CA VAL A 253 1.38 -24.29 -6.03
C VAL A 253 2.46 -23.24 -5.82
N PRO A 254 3.27 -22.91 -6.83
CA PRO A 254 4.38 -22.00 -6.66
C PRO A 254 3.89 -20.57 -6.59
N ARG A 255 4.26 -19.85 -5.53
CA ARG A 255 4.00 -18.41 -5.40
C ARG A 255 4.83 -17.61 -6.41
N LEU A 256 4.16 -16.81 -7.24
CA LEU A 256 4.78 -16.04 -8.33
C LEU A 256 5.52 -14.78 -7.90
N PHE A 257 5.33 -14.33 -6.67
CA PHE A 257 6.04 -13.18 -6.12
C PHE A 257 6.92 -13.63 -4.95
N PRO A 258 8.26 -13.48 -5.05
CA PRO A 258 9.13 -13.72 -3.91
C PRO A 258 8.84 -12.71 -2.81
N GLU A 259 8.78 -13.16 -1.57
CA GLU A 259 8.70 -12.28 -0.41
C GLU A 259 9.86 -11.28 -0.43
N SER A 260 9.56 -10.00 -0.26
CA SER A 260 10.59 -8.98 -0.04
C SER A 260 11.25 -9.23 1.32
N ARG A 261 12.55 -9.54 1.32
CA ARG A 261 13.37 -9.58 2.53
C ARG A 261 13.54 -8.21 3.13
#